data_56bd028381914e4555d2f76d2f0ad8a8
#
_entry.id   56bd028381914e4555d2f76d2f0ad8a8
#
_cell.length_a   1.000
_cell.length_b   1.000
_cell.length_c   1.000
_cell.angle_alpha   90.00
_cell.angle_beta   90.00
_cell.angle_gamma   90.00
#
_symmetry.space_group_name_H-M   'P 1'
#
loop_
_entity.id
_entity.type
_entity.pdbx_description
1 polymer ?
#
loop_
_entity_poly.entity_id
_entity_poly.type
_entity_poly.pdbx_seq_one_letter_code
_entity_poly.pdbx_strand_id
1 'polypeptide(L)'
;MVLTVAQDRALPSGPFESSHRSLQSGLRAWVERRTHHPLGYVEQLYTFADRDRTEAGARVISISYLGLTRQVRAAEGDARWQGWYRYFPWEDHRAGTPSVRSQMIAPRLAAWAKGAPTPAARRERRQRAAMVFGLDGQGWNEELVLQRYELLYEAGMVPEATRRADPLCLSPLPGEPMLHDHRRILATGIARLRAKIKYRPVVFELMPPSFTLLQLQQCVEALAGQRMHKQNFRRLIEQQELVEETGQIATETGGRPAKLVRFRRAIQQERAFAGTKLPVTRAT
;
A
#
# COMPACT_ATOMS: atom_id res chain seq x y z
N MET A 1 -1.62 -2.44 7.96
CA MET A 1 -0.61 -3.52 8.09
C MET A 1 -0.71 -4.43 6.88
N VAL A 2 0.30 -5.21 6.58
CA VAL A 2 0.35 -6.24 5.53
C VAL A 2 0.69 -7.58 6.18
N LEU A 3 0.07 -8.67 5.72
CA LEU A 3 0.41 -10.01 6.14
C LEU A 3 1.64 -10.49 5.37
N THR A 4 2.63 -10.98 6.08
CA THR A 4 3.91 -11.45 5.54
C THR A 4 4.20 -12.86 6.02
N VAL A 5 5.07 -13.56 5.30
CA VAL A 5 5.58 -14.89 5.61
C VAL A 5 7.10 -14.92 5.40
N ALA A 6 7.75 -16.05 5.65
CA ALA A 6 9.19 -16.21 5.48
C ALA A 6 10.01 -15.14 6.21
N GLN A 7 9.75 -15.00 7.53
CA GLN A 7 10.43 -14.02 8.39
C GLN A 7 10.27 -12.56 7.89
N ASP A 8 9.04 -12.19 7.51
CA ASP A 8 8.64 -10.88 7.03
C ASP A 8 9.21 -10.49 5.65
N ARG A 9 9.81 -11.43 4.93
CA ARG A 9 10.48 -11.17 3.64
C ARG A 9 9.65 -11.52 2.42
N ALA A 10 8.48 -12.13 2.57
CA ALA A 10 7.61 -12.50 1.46
C ALA A 10 6.15 -12.17 1.73
N LEU A 11 5.39 -11.93 0.66
CA LEU A 11 3.94 -11.95 0.69
C LEU A 11 3.44 -13.40 0.63
N PRO A 12 2.28 -13.72 1.23
CA PRO A 12 1.68 -15.04 1.08
C PRO A 12 1.48 -15.36 -0.39
N SER A 13 2.05 -16.48 -0.84
CA SER A 13 1.99 -16.95 -2.21
C SER A 13 1.98 -18.48 -2.26
N GLY A 14 1.47 -19.07 -3.32
CA GLY A 14 1.44 -20.50 -3.52
C GLY A 14 1.18 -20.86 -4.98
N PRO A 15 1.41 -22.12 -5.37
CA PRO A 15 1.20 -22.57 -6.73
C PRO A 15 -0.30 -22.59 -7.09
N PHE A 16 -0.59 -22.40 -8.36
CA PHE A 16 -1.92 -22.69 -8.90
C PHE A 16 -1.97 -24.18 -9.27
N GLU A 17 -2.84 -24.91 -8.57
CA GLU A 17 -3.00 -26.35 -8.74
C GLU A 17 -4.16 -26.68 -9.68
N SER A 18 -4.09 -27.82 -10.35
CA SER A 18 -5.15 -28.29 -11.26
C SER A 18 -6.50 -28.53 -10.56
N SER A 19 -6.49 -28.76 -9.25
CA SER A 19 -7.68 -28.90 -8.39
C SER A 19 -8.43 -27.58 -8.17
N HIS A 20 -7.78 -26.43 -8.42
CA HIS A 20 -8.40 -25.13 -8.20
C HIS A 20 -9.35 -24.76 -9.34
N ARG A 21 -10.63 -24.55 -9.01
CA ARG A 21 -11.67 -24.18 -9.98
C ARG A 21 -11.38 -22.83 -10.68
N SER A 22 -10.76 -21.90 -9.99
CA SER A 22 -10.37 -20.59 -10.52
C SER A 22 -9.14 -20.05 -9.78
N LEU A 23 -8.43 -19.12 -10.40
CA LEU A 23 -7.28 -18.42 -9.77
C LEU A 23 -7.65 -17.79 -8.43
N GLN A 24 -8.82 -17.15 -8.34
CA GLN A 24 -9.27 -16.51 -7.12
C GLN A 24 -9.64 -17.50 -6.02
N SER A 25 -10.28 -18.63 -6.37
CA SER A 25 -10.63 -19.68 -5.39
C SER A 25 -9.37 -20.37 -4.87
N GLY A 26 -8.41 -20.64 -5.75
CA GLY A 26 -7.10 -21.18 -5.37
C GLY A 26 -6.35 -20.27 -4.42
N LEU A 27 -6.29 -18.97 -4.72
CA LEU A 27 -5.67 -17.98 -3.84
C LEU A 27 -6.33 -17.97 -2.45
N ARG A 28 -7.66 -17.91 -2.38
CA ARG A 28 -8.39 -17.90 -1.10
C ARG A 28 -8.09 -19.14 -0.27
N ALA A 29 -8.21 -20.32 -0.87
CA ALA A 29 -7.96 -21.58 -0.19
C ALA A 29 -6.51 -21.68 0.29
N TRP A 30 -5.57 -21.20 -0.51
CA TRP A 30 -4.15 -21.24 -0.16
C TRP A 30 -3.81 -20.26 0.97
N VAL A 31 -4.27 -19.01 0.89
CA VAL A 31 -4.02 -18.00 1.93
C VAL A 31 -4.66 -18.44 3.25
N GLU A 32 -5.92 -18.87 3.23
CA GLU A 32 -6.63 -19.31 4.44
C GLU A 32 -5.94 -20.51 5.10
N ARG A 33 -5.55 -21.52 4.31
CA ARG A 33 -4.82 -22.71 4.82
C ARG A 33 -3.49 -22.35 5.46
N ARG A 34 -2.75 -21.39 4.86
CA ARG A 34 -1.40 -21.04 5.35
C ARG A 34 -1.38 -20.00 6.45
N THR A 35 -2.33 -19.12 6.47
CA THR A 35 -2.32 -17.96 7.37
C THR A 35 -3.47 -17.95 8.37
N HIS A 36 -4.43 -18.86 8.21
CA HIS A 36 -5.67 -18.94 9.01
C HIS A 36 -6.49 -17.64 9.01
N HIS A 37 -6.27 -16.79 7.97
CA HIS A 37 -7.01 -15.54 7.80
C HIS A 37 -7.91 -15.62 6.56
N PRO A 38 -9.24 -15.64 6.75
CA PRO A 38 -10.18 -15.58 5.63
C PRO A 38 -10.10 -14.21 4.94
N LEU A 39 -10.08 -14.21 3.62
CA LEU A 39 -10.07 -12.99 2.83
C LEU A 39 -11.50 -12.49 2.59
N GLY A 40 -11.78 -11.23 2.93
CA GLY A 40 -13.00 -10.53 2.55
C GLY A 40 -12.99 -10.13 1.08
N TYR A 41 -12.75 -8.86 0.81
CA TYR A 41 -12.57 -8.35 -0.55
C TYR A 41 -11.31 -8.90 -1.20
N VAL A 42 -11.40 -9.35 -2.46
CA VAL A 42 -10.25 -9.80 -3.26
C VAL A 42 -10.38 -9.24 -4.66
N GLU A 43 -9.31 -8.66 -5.17
CA GLU A 43 -9.20 -8.11 -6.52
C GLU A 43 -7.85 -8.48 -7.14
N GLN A 44 -7.87 -8.88 -8.40
CA GLN A 44 -6.64 -9.09 -9.15
C GLN A 44 -5.93 -7.75 -9.39
N LEU A 45 -4.65 -7.69 -9.05
CA LEU A 45 -3.82 -6.50 -9.23
C LEU A 45 -3.14 -6.49 -10.58
N TYR A 46 -2.22 -7.43 -10.78
CA TYR A 46 -1.35 -7.47 -11.93
C TYR A 46 -0.80 -8.88 -12.16
N THR A 47 -0.40 -9.16 -13.39
CA THR A 47 0.31 -10.38 -13.76
C THR A 47 1.76 -10.04 -14.03
N PHE A 48 2.66 -10.60 -13.22
CA PHE A 48 4.10 -10.44 -13.36
C PHE A 48 4.66 -11.61 -14.18
N ALA A 49 5.28 -11.31 -15.31
CA ALA A 49 5.83 -12.29 -16.22
C ALA A 49 7.19 -11.82 -16.76
N ASP A 50 7.97 -11.14 -15.92
CA ASP A 50 9.28 -10.62 -16.30
C ASP A 50 10.23 -11.76 -16.73
N ARG A 51 11.13 -11.46 -17.67
CA ARG A 51 12.04 -12.46 -18.27
C ARG A 51 12.90 -13.17 -17.22
N ASP A 52 13.27 -12.48 -16.17
CA ASP A 52 14.18 -12.98 -15.13
C ASP A 52 13.47 -13.76 -14.02
N ARG A 53 12.15 -13.97 -14.14
CA ARG A 53 11.38 -14.80 -13.22
C ARG A 53 11.46 -16.26 -13.67
N THR A 54 12.44 -16.97 -13.15
CA THR A 54 12.64 -18.39 -13.43
C THR A 54 12.73 -19.18 -12.14
N GLU A 55 12.15 -20.38 -12.12
CA GLU A 55 12.27 -21.36 -11.07
C GLU A 55 12.56 -22.70 -11.72
N ALA A 56 13.61 -23.39 -11.28
CA ALA A 56 14.08 -24.65 -11.86
C ALA A 56 14.23 -24.61 -13.40
N GLY A 57 14.64 -23.46 -13.97
CA GLY A 57 14.80 -23.29 -15.41
C GLY A 57 13.51 -22.98 -16.19
N ALA A 58 12.36 -23.04 -15.56
CA ALA A 58 11.08 -22.69 -16.18
C ALA A 58 10.71 -21.21 -15.89
N ARG A 59 10.04 -20.56 -16.85
CA ARG A 59 9.52 -19.20 -16.68
C ARG A 59 8.34 -19.19 -15.73
N VAL A 60 8.41 -18.37 -14.69
CA VAL A 60 7.34 -18.22 -13.70
C VAL A 60 6.45 -17.03 -14.04
N ILE A 61 5.15 -17.26 -14.11
CA ILE A 61 4.13 -16.22 -14.19
C ILE A 61 3.45 -16.12 -12.83
N SER A 62 3.48 -14.93 -12.23
CA SER A 62 2.81 -14.69 -10.96
C SER A 62 1.62 -13.75 -11.13
N ILE A 63 0.47 -14.19 -10.64
CA ILE A 63 -0.75 -13.39 -10.64
C ILE A 63 -0.96 -12.88 -9.22
N SER A 64 -0.92 -11.57 -9.05
CA SER A 64 -1.07 -10.93 -7.75
C SER A 64 -2.49 -10.45 -7.50
N TYR A 65 -2.88 -10.48 -6.23
CA TYR A 65 -4.19 -10.05 -5.77
C TYR A 65 -4.06 -9.12 -4.57
N LEU A 66 -4.95 -8.15 -4.48
CA LEU A 66 -5.19 -7.38 -3.28
C LEU A 66 -6.30 -8.07 -2.49
N GLY A 67 -5.98 -8.60 -1.33
CA GLY A 67 -6.93 -9.13 -0.36
C GLY A 67 -7.06 -8.18 0.82
N LEU A 68 -8.29 -7.87 1.24
CA LEU A 68 -8.57 -7.09 2.44
C LEU A 68 -9.19 -7.99 3.49
N THR A 69 -8.65 -7.92 4.69
CA THR A 69 -9.18 -8.64 5.85
C THR A 69 -9.00 -7.82 7.12
N ARG A 70 -9.82 -8.09 8.12
CA ARG A 70 -9.62 -7.52 9.45
C ARG A 70 -8.57 -8.33 10.19
N GLN A 71 -7.73 -7.64 10.93
CA GLN A 71 -6.81 -8.30 11.86
C GLN A 71 -7.61 -8.71 13.12
N VAL A 72 -8.29 -9.85 13.05
CA VAL A 72 -9.12 -10.36 14.16
C VAL A 72 -8.30 -11.19 15.13
N ARG A 73 -7.22 -11.82 14.66
CA ARG A 73 -6.37 -12.73 15.42
C ARG A 73 -4.90 -12.42 15.16
N ALA A 74 -4.04 -12.84 16.10
CA ALA A 74 -2.61 -12.92 15.84
C ALA A 74 -2.38 -13.83 14.62
N ALA A 75 -1.38 -13.52 13.82
CA ALA A 75 -0.97 -14.41 12.73
C ALA A 75 -0.36 -15.69 13.34
N GLU A 76 -0.65 -16.84 12.73
CA GLU A 76 -0.17 -18.15 13.18
C GLU A 76 0.92 -18.68 12.24
N GLY A 77 1.72 -19.61 12.75
CA GLY A 77 2.81 -20.22 11.99
C GLY A 77 3.93 -19.24 11.68
N ASP A 78 4.33 -19.17 10.40
CA ASP A 78 5.33 -18.24 9.89
C ASP A 78 4.73 -16.90 9.41
N ALA A 79 3.40 -16.74 9.45
CA ALA A 79 2.73 -15.52 9.05
C ALA A 79 2.80 -14.46 10.15
N ARG A 80 2.98 -13.18 9.74
CA ARG A 80 3.07 -12.04 10.65
C ARG A 80 2.42 -10.80 10.06
N TRP A 81 1.83 -9.96 10.92
CA TRP A 81 1.33 -8.65 10.55
C TRP A 81 2.42 -7.60 10.67
N GLN A 82 2.82 -6.99 9.55
CA GLN A 82 3.85 -5.96 9.51
C GLN A 82 3.30 -4.62 9.05
N GLY A 83 3.87 -3.54 9.57
CA GLY A 83 3.64 -2.20 9.05
C GLY A 83 4.28 -2.07 7.67
N TRP A 84 3.53 -1.75 6.64
CA TRP A 84 4.09 -1.65 5.29
C TRP A 84 5.08 -0.49 5.12
N TYR A 85 5.06 0.53 5.99
CA TYR A 85 6.05 1.61 6.01
C TYR A 85 7.45 1.14 6.43
N ARG A 86 7.56 -0.03 7.03
CA ARG A 86 8.84 -0.69 7.27
C ARG A 86 9.57 -1.00 5.95
N TYR A 87 8.80 -1.32 4.91
CA TYR A 87 9.33 -1.59 3.57
C TYR A 87 9.49 -0.31 2.73
N PHE A 88 8.67 0.71 2.99
CA PHE A 88 8.63 1.98 2.26
C PHE A 88 8.64 3.17 3.24
N PRO A 89 9.74 3.44 3.96
CA PRO A 89 9.78 4.49 4.97
C PRO A 89 9.58 5.90 4.40
N TRP A 90 9.81 6.09 3.10
CA TRP A 90 9.56 7.36 2.41
C TRP A 90 8.08 7.62 2.07
N GLU A 91 7.20 6.64 2.32
CA GLU A 91 5.76 6.75 2.07
C GLU A 91 4.96 7.23 3.28
N ASP A 92 5.58 7.30 4.46
CA ASP A 92 4.90 7.71 5.70
C ASP A 92 5.06 9.20 5.98
N HIS A 93 4.14 9.99 5.49
CA HIS A 93 4.09 11.44 5.70
C HIS A 93 3.20 11.86 6.89
N ARG A 94 2.77 10.93 7.75
CA ARG A 94 1.90 11.26 8.90
C ARG A 94 2.57 12.11 9.97
N ALA A 95 3.89 12.04 10.07
CA ALA A 95 4.69 12.91 10.94
C ALA A 95 5.36 14.09 10.18
N GLY A 96 4.89 14.39 8.98
CA GLY A 96 5.52 15.34 8.06
C GLY A 96 6.34 14.65 6.98
N THR A 97 7.06 15.41 6.18
CA THR A 97 7.90 14.85 5.12
C THR A 97 9.02 13.98 5.71
N PRO A 98 9.12 12.69 5.34
CA PRO A 98 10.15 11.81 5.87
C PRO A 98 11.57 12.32 5.56
N SER A 99 12.45 12.36 6.56
CA SER A 99 13.82 12.83 6.39
C SER A 99 14.61 12.03 5.33
N VAL A 100 14.31 10.75 5.17
CA VAL A 100 14.91 9.91 4.12
C VAL A 100 14.67 10.47 2.72
N ARG A 101 13.52 11.12 2.47
CA ARG A 101 13.20 11.74 1.18
C ARG A 101 14.17 12.89 0.86
N SER A 102 14.36 13.83 1.80
CA SER A 102 15.18 15.02 1.60
C SER A 102 16.68 14.76 1.77
N GLN A 103 17.05 13.91 2.74
CA GLN A 103 18.45 13.70 3.09
C GLN A 103 19.14 12.63 2.25
N MET A 104 18.38 11.64 1.73
CA MET A 104 18.97 10.50 1.03
C MET A 104 18.47 10.37 -0.41
N ILE A 105 17.14 10.37 -0.63
CA ILE A 105 16.55 10.08 -1.95
C ILE A 105 16.81 11.24 -2.92
N ALA A 106 16.44 12.46 -2.54
CA ALA A 106 16.57 13.62 -3.43
C ALA A 106 18.01 13.86 -3.94
N PRO A 107 19.04 13.89 -3.07
CA PRO A 107 20.42 14.09 -3.55
C PRO A 107 20.92 12.91 -4.39
N ARG A 108 20.54 11.66 -4.07
CA ARG A 108 20.94 10.49 -4.87
C ARG A 108 20.29 10.47 -6.24
N LEU A 109 18.99 10.80 -6.33
CA LEU A 109 18.29 10.93 -7.62
C LEU A 109 18.88 12.07 -8.47
N ALA A 110 19.28 13.18 -7.86
CA ALA A 110 19.97 14.25 -8.55
C ALA A 110 21.31 13.78 -9.12
N ALA A 111 22.11 13.03 -8.34
CA ALA A 111 23.37 12.43 -8.80
C ALA A 111 23.15 11.41 -9.93
N TRP A 112 22.14 10.51 -9.79
CA TRP A 112 21.75 9.55 -10.82
C TRP A 112 21.32 10.24 -12.13
N ALA A 113 20.54 11.32 -12.02
CA ALA A 113 20.16 12.10 -13.19
C ALA A 113 21.38 12.77 -13.85
N LYS A 114 22.30 13.35 -13.06
CA LYS A 114 23.53 13.96 -13.55
C LYS A 114 24.43 12.95 -14.27
N GLY A 115 24.46 11.69 -13.83
CA GLY A 115 25.22 10.61 -14.46
C GLY A 115 24.63 10.05 -15.75
N ALA A 116 23.50 10.58 -16.24
CA ALA A 116 22.93 10.15 -17.52
C ALA A 116 23.85 10.49 -18.71
N PRO A 117 23.91 9.61 -19.74
CA PRO A 117 24.89 9.72 -20.83
C PRO A 117 24.67 10.95 -21.74
N THR A 118 23.42 11.41 -21.87
CA THR A 118 23.08 12.53 -22.74
C THR A 118 22.36 13.65 -21.98
N PRO A 119 22.43 14.91 -22.47
CA PRO A 119 21.65 16.01 -21.88
C PRO A 119 20.15 15.76 -21.89
N ALA A 120 19.62 15.08 -22.90
CA ALA A 120 18.21 14.72 -22.99
C ALA A 120 17.81 13.71 -21.90
N ALA A 121 18.58 12.62 -21.75
CA ALA A 121 18.36 11.63 -20.71
C ALA A 121 18.50 12.22 -19.30
N ARG A 122 19.41 13.20 -19.13
CA ARG A 122 19.58 13.93 -17.87
C ARG A 122 18.32 14.72 -17.50
N ARG A 123 17.76 15.45 -18.46
CA ARG A 123 16.50 16.20 -18.27
C ARG A 123 15.34 15.26 -17.96
N GLU A 124 15.20 14.18 -18.71
CA GLU A 124 14.16 13.17 -18.50
C GLU A 124 14.22 12.55 -17.10
N ARG A 125 15.41 12.08 -16.67
CA ARG A 125 15.61 11.50 -15.32
C ARG A 125 15.26 12.50 -14.23
N ARG A 126 15.69 13.77 -14.37
CA ARG A 126 15.36 14.83 -13.42
C ARG A 126 13.87 15.09 -13.35
N GLN A 127 13.20 15.20 -14.49
CA GLN A 127 11.76 15.43 -14.55
C GLN A 127 10.97 14.28 -13.95
N ARG A 128 11.33 13.04 -14.24
CA ARG A 128 10.73 11.85 -13.62
C ARG A 128 10.92 11.86 -12.11
N ALA A 129 12.13 12.11 -11.63
CA ALA A 129 12.41 12.20 -10.20
C ALA A 129 11.57 13.30 -9.51
N ALA A 130 11.50 14.49 -10.12
CA ALA A 130 10.71 15.59 -9.60
C ALA A 130 9.22 15.24 -9.51
N MET A 131 8.64 14.70 -10.58
CA MET A 131 7.23 14.32 -10.64
C MET A 131 6.88 13.21 -9.62
N VAL A 132 7.71 12.17 -9.57
CA VAL A 132 7.42 10.95 -8.80
C VAL A 132 7.62 11.17 -7.30
N PHE A 133 8.63 11.94 -6.91
CA PHE A 133 8.95 12.25 -5.50
C PHE A 133 8.49 13.65 -5.05
N GLY A 134 7.78 14.40 -5.88
CA GLY A 134 7.33 15.75 -5.54
C GLY A 134 8.49 16.70 -5.25
N LEU A 135 9.58 16.64 -6.04
CA LEU A 135 10.74 17.53 -5.92
C LEU A 135 10.59 18.75 -6.83
N ASP A 136 11.52 19.71 -6.73
CA ASP A 136 11.58 20.90 -7.61
C ASP A 136 10.22 21.65 -7.70
N GLY A 137 9.48 21.78 -6.58
CA GLY A 137 8.17 22.46 -6.55
C GLY A 137 6.98 21.59 -6.97
N GLN A 138 7.19 20.34 -7.36
CA GLN A 138 6.10 19.40 -7.63
C GLN A 138 5.44 18.93 -6.32
N GLY A 139 4.10 18.76 -6.35
CA GLY A 139 3.35 18.22 -5.21
C GLY A 139 3.60 16.73 -5.01
N TRP A 140 3.52 16.28 -3.77
CA TRP A 140 3.50 14.84 -3.45
C TRP A 140 2.18 14.22 -3.92
N ASN A 141 2.28 13.11 -4.65
CA ASN A 141 1.12 12.30 -5.02
C ASN A 141 1.23 10.93 -4.36
N GLU A 142 0.34 10.65 -3.42
CA GLU A 142 0.34 9.42 -2.62
C GLU A 142 0.08 8.15 -3.44
N GLU A 143 -0.50 8.25 -4.64
CA GLU A 143 -0.79 7.11 -5.50
C GLU A 143 0.45 6.57 -6.24
N LEU A 144 1.53 7.37 -6.34
CA LEU A 144 2.72 7.01 -7.11
C LEU A 144 3.69 6.08 -6.38
N VAL A 145 3.21 5.21 -5.49
CA VAL A 145 4.05 4.28 -4.70
C VAL A 145 4.84 3.33 -5.59
N LEU A 146 4.18 2.73 -6.59
CA LEU A 146 4.83 1.83 -7.53
C LEU A 146 5.89 2.56 -8.36
N GLN A 147 5.55 3.71 -8.92
CA GLN A 147 6.47 4.51 -9.72
C GLN A 147 7.70 4.96 -8.92
N ARG A 148 7.53 5.29 -7.63
CA ARG A 148 8.65 5.58 -6.73
C ARG A 148 9.55 4.38 -6.54
N TYR A 149 8.97 3.23 -6.25
CA TYR A 149 9.75 2.01 -6.09
C TYR A 149 10.49 1.63 -7.37
N GLU A 150 9.82 1.67 -8.52
CA GLU A 150 10.43 1.36 -9.83
C GLU A 150 11.55 2.33 -10.19
N LEU A 151 11.38 3.63 -9.90
CA LEU A 151 12.43 4.61 -10.11
C LEU A 151 13.67 4.35 -9.23
N LEU A 152 13.46 4.01 -7.95
CA LEU A 152 14.56 3.65 -7.05
C LEU A 152 15.23 2.34 -7.45
N TYR A 153 14.47 1.38 -7.98
CA TYR A 153 15.00 0.14 -8.52
C TYR A 153 15.85 0.40 -9.77
N GLU A 154 15.34 1.18 -10.74
CA GLU A 154 16.08 1.58 -11.94
C GLU A 154 17.39 2.32 -11.59
N ALA A 155 17.32 3.17 -10.58
CA ALA A 155 18.48 3.93 -10.10
C ALA A 155 19.46 3.12 -9.23
N GLY A 156 19.22 1.82 -9.01
CA GLY A 156 20.09 0.96 -8.20
C GLY A 156 20.08 1.26 -6.70
N MET A 157 19.04 1.91 -6.18
CA MET A 157 18.99 2.42 -4.80
C MET A 157 18.30 1.50 -3.81
N VAL A 158 17.74 0.40 -4.26
CA VAL A 158 17.08 -0.62 -3.41
C VAL A 158 17.83 -1.94 -3.47
N PRO A 159 17.83 -2.74 -2.39
CA PRO A 159 18.58 -4.00 -2.34
C PRO A 159 18.21 -4.99 -3.44
N GLU A 160 16.96 -4.98 -3.89
CA GLU A 160 16.46 -5.85 -4.94
C GLU A 160 17.12 -5.57 -6.31
N ALA A 161 17.55 -4.32 -6.55
CA ALA A 161 18.23 -3.92 -7.78
C ALA A 161 19.66 -4.45 -7.87
N THR A 162 20.34 -4.68 -6.73
CA THR A 162 21.75 -5.11 -6.68
C THR A 162 21.96 -6.54 -7.19
N ARG A 163 20.90 -7.33 -7.36
CA ARG A 163 21.00 -8.64 -8.00
C ARG A 163 21.48 -8.58 -9.46
N ARG A 164 21.46 -7.40 -10.07
CA ARG A 164 21.99 -7.11 -11.42
C ARG A 164 23.36 -6.42 -11.41
N ALA A 165 23.98 -6.30 -10.23
CA ALA A 165 25.32 -5.82 -9.86
C ALA A 165 26.04 -4.88 -10.84
N ASP A 166 26.03 -3.59 -10.48
CA ASP A 166 27.16 -2.70 -10.71
C ASP A 166 27.88 -2.52 -9.35
N PRO A 167 29.20 -2.73 -9.23
CA PRO A 167 29.97 -2.57 -7.99
C PRO A 167 29.97 -1.14 -7.41
N LEU A 168 29.49 -0.15 -8.17
CA LEU A 168 29.33 1.25 -7.72
C LEU A 168 28.04 1.50 -6.93
N CYS A 169 27.33 0.45 -6.51
CA CYS A 169 26.10 0.59 -5.80
C CYS A 169 26.30 1.29 -4.45
N LEU A 170 25.83 2.52 -4.38
CA LEU A 170 25.67 3.28 -3.14
C LEU A 170 24.94 2.41 -2.11
N SER A 171 25.29 2.55 -0.83
CA SER A 171 24.55 1.86 0.25
C SER A 171 23.05 1.92 0.03
N PRO A 172 22.30 0.82 0.15
CA PRO A 172 20.88 0.80 -0.09
C PRO A 172 20.14 1.86 0.74
N LEU A 173 19.03 2.35 0.21
CA LEU A 173 18.13 3.21 0.98
C LEU A 173 17.51 2.43 2.15
N PRO A 174 17.13 3.12 3.25
CA PRO A 174 16.39 2.50 4.34
C PRO A 174 15.10 1.84 3.83
N GLY A 175 14.71 0.77 4.49
CA GLY A 175 13.55 -0.05 4.18
C GLY A 175 13.92 -1.52 4.02
N GLU A 176 13.12 -2.37 4.63
CA GLU A 176 13.35 -3.81 4.63
C GLU A 176 13.21 -4.40 3.23
N PRO A 177 14.14 -5.23 2.78
CA PRO A 177 14.03 -5.90 1.50
C PRO A 177 13.03 -7.07 1.57
N MET A 178 12.48 -7.41 0.41
CA MET A 178 11.66 -8.61 0.27
C MET A 178 12.28 -9.60 -0.73
N LEU A 179 11.87 -10.85 -0.63
CA LEU A 179 12.29 -11.90 -1.58
C LEU A 179 11.71 -11.60 -2.97
N HIS A 180 12.47 -11.95 -3.98
CA HIS A 180 12.08 -11.77 -5.39
C HIS A 180 11.59 -10.34 -5.66
N ASP A 181 10.42 -10.18 -6.26
CA ASP A 181 9.74 -8.91 -6.54
C ASP A 181 8.53 -8.65 -5.62
N HIS A 182 8.46 -9.31 -4.47
CA HIS A 182 7.36 -9.16 -3.52
C HIS A 182 7.19 -7.71 -3.05
N ARG A 183 8.30 -6.95 -2.93
CA ARG A 183 8.23 -5.52 -2.60
C ARG A 183 7.60 -4.70 -3.73
N ARG A 184 7.85 -5.03 -4.99
CA ARG A 184 7.18 -4.42 -6.16
C ARG A 184 5.68 -4.74 -6.15
N ILE A 185 5.31 -6.00 -5.86
CA ILE A 185 3.91 -6.43 -5.72
C ILE A 185 3.23 -5.65 -4.58
N LEU A 186 3.89 -5.50 -3.44
CA LEU A 186 3.37 -4.72 -2.32
C LEU A 186 3.19 -3.24 -2.68
N ALA A 187 4.15 -2.62 -3.39
CA ALA A 187 4.04 -1.25 -3.89
C ALA A 187 2.82 -1.09 -4.82
N THR A 188 2.60 -2.06 -5.71
CA THR A 188 1.41 -2.10 -6.60
C THR A 188 0.12 -2.17 -5.79
N GLY A 189 0.09 -3.02 -4.76
CA GLY A 189 -1.08 -3.15 -3.87
C GLY A 189 -1.39 -1.86 -3.11
N ILE A 190 -0.37 -1.20 -2.55
CA ILE A 190 -0.54 0.08 -1.84
C ILE A 190 -1.02 1.17 -2.79
N ALA A 191 -0.42 1.30 -3.98
CA ALA A 191 -0.84 2.28 -4.98
C ALA A 191 -2.31 2.07 -5.38
N ARG A 192 -2.71 0.82 -5.65
CA ARG A 192 -4.09 0.46 -5.98
C ARG A 192 -5.05 0.78 -4.82
N LEU A 193 -4.67 0.46 -3.59
CA LEU A 193 -5.49 0.72 -2.42
C LEU A 193 -5.66 2.22 -2.19
N ARG A 194 -4.59 3.02 -2.28
CA ARG A 194 -4.62 4.47 -2.15
C ARG A 194 -5.50 5.14 -3.23
N ALA A 195 -5.42 4.69 -4.47
CA ALA A 195 -6.33 5.16 -5.51
C ALA A 195 -7.78 4.80 -5.20
N LYS A 196 -8.03 3.57 -4.73
CA LYS A 196 -9.40 3.10 -4.45
C LYS A 196 -10.06 3.79 -3.27
N ILE A 197 -9.36 4.08 -2.19
CA ILE A 197 -9.97 4.75 -1.03
C ILE A 197 -10.55 6.13 -1.36
N LYS A 198 -10.12 6.75 -2.47
CA LYS A 198 -10.68 8.02 -2.96
C LYS A 198 -12.04 7.87 -3.63
N TYR A 199 -12.29 6.71 -4.24
CA TYR A 199 -13.45 6.51 -5.11
C TYR A 199 -14.39 5.40 -4.63
N ARG A 200 -13.90 4.50 -3.77
CA ARG A 200 -14.68 3.38 -3.23
C ARG A 200 -14.41 3.22 -1.74
N PRO A 201 -15.45 3.00 -0.95
CA PRO A 201 -15.30 2.84 0.50
C PRO A 201 -14.76 1.45 0.89
N VAL A 202 -13.68 0.99 0.23
CA VAL A 202 -13.03 -0.31 0.54
C VAL A 202 -12.48 -0.38 1.96
N VAL A 203 -12.28 0.77 2.60
CA VAL A 203 -11.90 0.86 4.02
C VAL A 203 -12.90 0.16 4.94
N PHE A 204 -14.14 -0.05 4.49
CA PHE A 204 -15.17 -0.77 5.25
C PHE A 204 -14.81 -2.22 5.54
N GLU A 205 -14.03 -2.85 4.67
CA GLU A 205 -13.53 -4.21 4.91
C GLU A 205 -12.54 -4.29 6.07
N LEU A 206 -11.95 -3.15 6.42
CA LEU A 206 -10.92 -3.05 7.45
C LEU A 206 -11.47 -2.61 8.81
N MET A 207 -12.71 -2.10 8.84
CA MET A 207 -13.33 -1.57 10.06
C MET A 207 -14.19 -2.63 10.75
N PRO A 208 -14.27 -2.61 12.09
CA PRO A 208 -15.24 -3.44 12.82
C PRO A 208 -16.70 -3.03 12.46
N PRO A 209 -17.71 -3.83 12.85
CA PRO A 209 -19.11 -3.51 12.58
C PRO A 209 -19.56 -2.16 13.15
N SER A 210 -19.02 -1.75 14.29
CA SER A 210 -19.21 -0.43 14.89
C SER A 210 -17.85 0.16 15.29
N PHE A 211 -17.68 1.46 15.09
CA PHE A 211 -16.41 2.16 15.30
C PHE A 211 -16.65 3.64 15.58
N THR A 212 -15.65 4.34 16.08
CA THR A 212 -15.66 5.80 16.22
C THR A 212 -15.17 6.48 14.96
N LEU A 213 -15.59 7.72 14.68
CA LEU A 213 -15.06 8.51 13.56
C LEU A 213 -13.54 8.70 13.64
N LEU A 214 -12.98 8.72 14.86
CA LEU A 214 -11.52 8.80 15.06
C LEU A 214 -10.82 7.51 14.56
N GLN A 215 -11.37 6.34 14.86
CA GLN A 215 -10.82 5.07 14.36
C GLN A 215 -10.87 5.00 12.83
N LEU A 216 -11.97 5.46 12.23
CA LEU A 216 -12.07 5.55 10.77
C LEU A 216 -11.02 6.51 10.19
N GLN A 217 -10.87 7.72 10.78
CA GLN A 217 -9.86 8.68 10.36
C GLN A 217 -8.45 8.09 10.45
N GLN A 218 -8.09 7.47 11.56
CA GLN A 218 -6.79 6.82 11.76
C GLN A 218 -6.53 5.70 10.75
N CYS A 219 -7.56 4.92 10.42
CA CYS A 219 -7.46 3.88 9.39
C CYS A 219 -7.16 4.50 8.01
N VAL A 220 -7.89 5.54 7.62
CA VAL A 220 -7.68 6.23 6.34
C VAL A 220 -6.31 6.92 6.29
N GLU A 221 -5.88 7.58 7.36
CA GLU A 221 -4.55 8.19 7.48
C GLU A 221 -3.44 7.15 7.37
N ALA A 222 -3.62 5.98 8.01
CA ALA A 222 -2.66 4.89 7.92
C ALA A 222 -2.55 4.31 6.50
N LEU A 223 -3.64 4.29 5.72
CA LEU A 223 -3.65 3.86 4.33
C LEU A 223 -3.03 4.91 3.40
N ALA A 224 -3.43 6.18 3.56
CA ALA A 224 -2.97 7.28 2.73
C ALA A 224 -1.50 7.68 3.00
N GLY A 225 -1.02 7.43 4.21
CA GLY A 225 0.31 7.86 4.64
C GLY A 225 0.38 9.35 4.95
N GLN A 226 -0.76 10.01 5.16
CA GLN A 226 -0.85 11.43 5.44
C GLN A 226 -1.86 11.69 6.56
N ARG A 227 -1.62 12.72 7.37
CA ARG A 227 -2.61 13.18 8.34
C ARG A 227 -3.69 14.01 7.67
N MET A 228 -4.89 13.91 8.21
CA MET A 228 -6.06 14.67 7.76
C MET A 228 -6.52 15.60 8.85
N HIS A 229 -6.96 16.79 8.45
CA HIS A 229 -7.55 17.72 9.41
C HIS A 229 -8.89 17.18 9.92
N LYS A 230 -9.00 17.00 11.25
CA LYS A 230 -10.12 16.34 11.92
C LYS A 230 -11.49 16.88 11.53
N GLN A 231 -11.63 18.20 11.46
CA GLN A 231 -12.91 18.84 11.12
C GLN A 231 -13.28 18.61 9.66
N ASN A 232 -12.31 18.72 8.73
CA ASN A 232 -12.54 18.47 7.31
C ASN A 232 -12.94 17.00 7.06
N PHE A 233 -12.27 16.06 7.73
CA PHE A 233 -12.61 14.65 7.64
C PHE A 233 -14.05 14.39 8.10
N ARG A 234 -14.43 14.89 9.28
CA ARG A 234 -15.78 14.72 9.81
C ARG A 234 -16.83 15.31 8.88
N ARG A 235 -16.65 16.56 8.46
CA ARG A 235 -17.57 17.24 7.54
C ARG A 235 -17.81 16.42 6.26
N LEU A 236 -16.76 15.85 5.69
CA LEU A 236 -16.86 15.05 4.48
C LEU A 236 -17.57 13.72 4.70
N ILE A 237 -17.31 13.03 5.80
CA ILE A 237 -18.02 11.79 6.16
C ILE A 237 -19.52 12.06 6.35
N GLU A 238 -19.88 13.18 6.99
CA GLU A 238 -21.25 13.61 7.19
C GLU A 238 -21.94 14.00 5.87
N GLN A 239 -21.27 14.84 5.04
CA GLN A 239 -21.79 15.25 3.73
C GLN A 239 -22.03 14.08 2.76
N GLN A 240 -21.21 13.06 2.83
CA GLN A 240 -21.35 11.87 1.99
C GLN A 240 -22.29 10.81 2.60
N GLU A 241 -22.84 11.09 3.79
CA GLU A 241 -23.75 10.22 4.51
C GLU A 241 -23.27 8.76 4.60
N LEU A 242 -21.95 8.55 4.74
CA LEU A 242 -21.33 7.22 4.70
C LEU A 242 -21.66 6.37 5.94
N VAL A 243 -21.96 7.02 7.05
CA VAL A 243 -22.14 6.36 8.35
C VAL A 243 -23.46 6.79 8.98
N GLU A 244 -23.98 5.94 9.87
CA GLU A 244 -25.12 6.21 10.73
C GLU A 244 -24.76 5.91 12.19
N GLU A 245 -25.37 6.65 13.13
CA GLU A 245 -25.18 6.43 14.57
C GLU A 245 -25.80 5.10 14.99
N THR A 246 -25.13 4.37 15.88
CA THR A 246 -25.66 3.12 16.45
C THR A 246 -26.49 3.34 17.70
N GLY A 247 -26.50 4.55 18.26
CA GLY A 247 -27.05 4.89 19.57
C GLY A 247 -26.14 4.48 20.73
N GLN A 248 -25.01 3.83 20.47
CA GLN A 248 -24.06 3.36 21.50
C GLN A 248 -22.88 4.33 21.63
N ILE A 249 -22.25 4.30 22.79
CA ILE A 249 -21.10 5.15 23.14
C ILE A 249 -19.93 4.24 23.50
N ALA A 250 -18.76 4.51 22.93
CA ALA A 250 -17.50 3.87 23.32
C ALA A 250 -16.95 4.56 24.59
N THR A 251 -16.73 3.80 25.65
CA THR A 251 -16.19 4.26 26.93
C THR A 251 -14.70 4.00 27.08
N GLU A 252 -14.15 3.06 26.33
CA GLU A 252 -12.73 2.63 26.38
C GLU A 252 -11.81 3.48 25.46
N THR A 253 -12.08 4.79 25.33
CA THR A 253 -11.33 5.63 24.38
C THR A 253 -10.16 6.38 25.00
N GLY A 254 -9.85 6.19 26.29
CA GLY A 254 -8.82 6.96 27.01
C GLY A 254 -9.08 8.46 27.12
N GLY A 255 -10.30 8.91 26.76
CA GLY A 255 -10.72 10.31 26.75
C GLY A 255 -12.23 10.47 26.85
N ARG A 256 -12.78 11.60 26.35
CA ARG A 256 -14.23 11.82 26.33
C ARG A 256 -14.96 10.68 25.59
N PRO A 257 -16.07 10.15 26.12
CA PRO A 257 -16.88 9.14 25.44
C PRO A 257 -17.22 9.54 24.01
N ALA A 258 -17.08 8.62 23.06
CA ALA A 258 -17.28 8.86 21.65
C ALA A 258 -18.47 8.06 21.11
N LYS A 259 -19.30 8.68 20.28
CA LYS A 259 -20.41 7.99 19.61
C LYS A 259 -19.86 6.88 18.70
N LEU A 260 -20.48 5.71 18.77
CA LEU A 260 -20.25 4.61 17.84
C LEU A 260 -21.13 4.80 16.61
N VAL A 261 -20.51 4.63 15.45
CA VAL A 261 -21.16 4.67 14.14
C VAL A 261 -20.94 3.35 13.42
N ARG A 262 -21.78 3.08 12.44
CA ARG A 262 -21.61 1.98 11.47
C ARG A 262 -21.79 2.49 10.05
N PHE A 263 -21.32 1.76 9.09
CA PHE A 263 -21.60 2.09 7.68
C PHE A 263 -23.05 1.82 7.33
N ARG A 264 -23.67 2.75 6.58
CA ARG A 264 -25.04 2.60 6.10
C ARG A 264 -25.16 1.36 5.21
N ARG A 265 -26.27 0.59 5.35
CA ARG A 265 -26.56 -0.58 4.51
C ARG A 265 -26.67 -0.23 3.03
N ALA A 266 -27.26 0.92 2.68
CA ALA A 266 -27.37 1.38 1.31
C ALA A 266 -26.00 1.46 0.62
N ILE A 267 -24.98 2.00 1.30
CA ILE A 267 -23.61 2.08 0.77
C ILE A 267 -23.01 0.70 0.57
N GLN A 268 -23.36 -0.27 1.39
CA GLN A 268 -22.94 -1.66 1.18
C GLN A 268 -23.56 -2.28 -0.08
N GLN A 269 -24.76 -1.88 -0.44
CA GLN A 269 -25.44 -2.31 -1.67
C GLN A 269 -24.99 -1.52 -2.90
N GLU A 270 -24.76 -0.21 -2.76
CA GLU A 270 -24.21 0.66 -3.80
C GLU A 270 -22.76 0.35 -4.14
N ARG A 271 -22.07 -0.42 -3.31
CA ARG A 271 -20.69 -0.94 -3.55
C ARG A 271 -20.50 -1.53 -4.96
N ALA A 272 -21.55 -2.06 -5.54
CA ALA A 272 -21.50 -2.62 -6.88
C ALA A 272 -21.55 -1.56 -8.00
N PHE A 273 -22.10 -0.36 -7.75
CA PHE A 273 -22.54 0.55 -8.81
C PHE A 273 -22.01 1.98 -8.77
N ALA A 274 -21.62 2.55 -7.62
CA ALA A 274 -21.22 3.94 -7.53
C ALA A 274 -19.89 4.17 -6.79
N GLY A 275 -19.04 5.03 -7.36
CA GLY A 275 -17.84 5.50 -6.71
C GLY A 275 -18.16 6.59 -5.70
N THR A 276 -17.99 6.36 -4.40
CA THR A 276 -18.02 7.37 -3.35
C THR A 276 -16.60 7.89 -3.09
N LYS A 277 -16.42 9.20 -3.12
CA LYS A 277 -15.12 9.83 -2.85
C LYS A 277 -14.88 9.90 -1.34
N LEU A 278 -13.87 9.24 -0.83
CA LEU A 278 -13.32 9.58 0.49
C LEU A 278 -12.44 10.84 0.39
N PRO A 279 -12.45 11.69 1.44
CA PRO A 279 -11.71 12.94 1.43
C PRO A 279 -10.22 12.71 1.62
N VAL A 280 -9.55 12.34 0.57
CA VAL A 280 -8.09 12.44 0.49
C VAL A 280 -7.79 13.71 -0.30
N THR A 281 -8.16 14.86 0.26
CA THR A 281 -7.80 16.14 -0.31
C THR A 281 -6.43 16.56 0.16
N ARG A 282 -5.63 17.06 -0.77
CA ARG A 282 -4.34 17.72 -0.53
C ARG A 282 -4.51 18.77 0.57
N ALA A 283 -3.65 18.72 1.59
CA ALA A 283 -3.39 19.90 2.39
C ALA A 283 -2.76 20.95 1.45
N THR A 284 -3.50 22.02 1.19
CA THR A 284 -2.95 23.26 0.66
C THR A 284 -2.02 23.87 1.67
#